data_63d1d79ece9a14b90c056d6d94e862d8
#
_entry.id   63d1d79ece9a14b90c056d6d94e862d8
#
_cell.length_a   1.000
_cell.length_b   1.000
_cell.length_c   1.000
_cell.angle_alpha   90.00
_cell.angle_beta   90.00
_cell.angle_gamma   90.00
#
_symmetry.space_group_name_H-M   'P 1'
#
loop_
_entity.id
_entity.type
_entity.pdbx_description
1 polymer ?
#
loop_
_entity_poly.entity_id
_entity_poly.type
_entity_poly.pdbx_seq_one_letter_code
_entity_poly.pdbx_strand_id
1 'polypeptide(L)' 'RFDVYGRAVGVERDGDDWRVVYLGTEGKHRPADDIFLPPTLEEEDLLSYLADLCHEWASPDHPEVRLLSS' A
#
# COMPACT_ATOMS: atom_id res chain seq x y z
N ARG A 1 2.28 5.78 -4.72
CA ARG A 1 1.31 4.77 -5.11
C ARG A 1 1.97 3.43 -5.31
N PHE A 2 1.30 2.40 -4.89
CA PHE A 2 1.80 1.03 -4.99
C PHE A 2 0.77 0.13 -5.64
N ASP A 3 1.27 -0.86 -6.37
CA ASP A 3 0.46 -2.00 -6.79
C ASP A 3 0.77 -3.13 -5.80
N VAL A 4 -0.17 -3.38 -4.90
CA VAL A 4 -0.01 -4.39 -3.85
C VAL A 4 -0.74 -5.64 -4.29
N TYR A 5 -0.01 -6.53 -4.94
CA TYR A 5 -0.54 -7.80 -5.46
C TYR A 5 -1.81 -7.58 -6.31
N GLY A 6 -1.74 -6.61 -7.22
CA GLY A 6 -2.84 -6.30 -8.12
C GLY A 6 -3.83 -5.26 -7.61
N ARG A 7 -3.67 -4.78 -6.39
CA ARG A 7 -4.54 -3.76 -5.81
C ARG A 7 -3.80 -2.43 -5.73
N ALA A 8 -4.37 -1.39 -6.31
CA ALA A 8 -3.77 -0.06 -6.26
C ALA A 8 -3.98 0.55 -4.89
N VAL A 9 -2.90 0.94 -4.25
CA VAL A 9 -2.90 1.48 -2.88
C VAL A 9 -2.12 2.78 -2.86
N GLY A 10 -2.70 3.81 -2.25
CA GLY A 10 -2.03 5.08 -2.03
C GLY A 10 -1.54 5.15 -0.59
N VAL A 11 -0.30 5.60 -0.40
CA VAL A 11 0.27 5.79 0.94
C VAL A 11 0.84 7.20 0.99
N GLU A 12 0.47 7.95 2.02
CA GLU A 12 1.00 9.31 2.20
C GLU A 12 1.22 9.60 3.68
N ARG A 13 2.13 10.53 3.94
CA ARG A 13 2.40 11.00 5.30
C ARG A 13 1.29 11.95 5.73
N ASP A 14 0.80 11.75 6.94
CA ASP A 14 -0.19 12.61 7.57
C ASP A 14 0.31 12.95 8.97
N GLY A 15 1.07 14.04 9.06
CA GLY A 15 1.76 14.38 10.29
C GLY A 15 2.80 13.32 10.63
N ASP A 16 2.66 12.70 11.79
CA ASP A 16 3.55 11.63 12.24
C ASP A 16 3.06 10.24 11.83
N ASP A 17 1.87 10.17 11.21
CA ASP A 17 1.24 8.91 10.83
C ASP A 17 1.31 8.67 9.32
N TRP A 18 1.01 7.43 8.94
CA TRP A 18 0.83 7.07 7.55
C TRP A 18 -0.67 6.94 7.25
N ARG A 19 -1.09 7.50 6.12
CA ARG A 19 -2.45 7.32 5.62
C ARG A 19 -2.41 6.36 4.45
N VAL A 20 -3.23 5.33 4.51
CA VAL A 20 -3.32 4.32 3.46
C VAL A 20 -4.74 4.31 2.91
N VAL A 21 -4.86 4.35 1.59
CA VAL A 21 -6.16 4.32 0.93
C VAL A 21 -6.13 3.33 -0.23
N TYR A 22 -7.26 2.69 -0.49
CA TYR A 22 -7.44 1.93 -1.71
C TYR A 22 -7.81 2.90 -2.83
N LEU A 23 -7.07 2.82 -3.93
CA LEU A 23 -7.32 3.65 -5.10
C LEU A 23 -8.27 2.89 -6.03
N GLY A 24 -9.53 3.30 -6.02
CA GLY A 24 -10.52 2.69 -6.89
C GLY A 24 -10.46 3.27 -8.30
N THR A 25 -11.25 2.69 -9.19
CA THR A 25 -11.45 3.25 -10.53
C THR A 25 -12.27 4.53 -10.43
N GLU A 26 -12.19 5.37 -11.44
CA GLU A 26 -12.95 6.63 -11.51
C GLU A 26 -12.61 7.61 -10.39
N GLY A 27 -11.40 7.53 -9.84
CA GLY A 27 -10.95 8.47 -8.84
C GLY A 27 -11.53 8.28 -7.44
N LYS A 28 -12.23 7.21 -7.20
CA LYS A 28 -12.80 6.92 -5.88
C LYS A 28 -11.74 6.31 -4.98
N HIS A 29 -11.61 6.86 -3.77
CA HIS A 29 -10.65 6.39 -2.79
C HIS A 29 -11.40 5.95 -1.53
N ARG A 30 -10.94 4.86 -0.92
CA ARG A 30 -11.50 4.36 0.34
C ARG A 30 -10.38 4.17 1.35
N PRO A 31 -10.59 4.49 2.63
CA PRO A 31 -9.59 4.21 3.65
C PRO A 31 -9.28 2.71 3.71
N ALA A 32 -7.99 2.38 3.80
CA ALA A 32 -7.56 0.99 3.94
C ALA A 32 -7.39 0.68 5.42
N ASP A 33 -8.50 0.49 6.12
CA ASP A 33 -8.50 0.28 7.57
C ASP A 33 -7.86 -1.04 7.98
N ASP A 34 -7.75 -1.97 7.07
CA ASP A 34 -7.13 -3.28 7.30
C ASP A 34 -5.61 -3.27 7.08
N ILE A 35 -5.06 -2.14 6.63
CA ILE A 35 -3.62 -1.98 6.46
C ILE A 35 -3.12 -0.94 7.46
N PHE A 36 -2.32 -1.40 8.42
CA PHE A 36 -1.72 -0.51 9.41
C PHE A 36 -0.23 -0.36 9.15
N LEU A 37 0.21 0.89 9.03
CA LEU A 37 1.64 1.20 8.88
C LEU A 37 2.09 1.95 10.12
N PRO A 38 3.08 1.41 10.88
CA PRO A 38 3.57 2.08 12.07
C PRO A 38 4.13 3.47 11.73
N PRO A 39 3.92 4.47 12.59
CA PRO A 39 4.44 5.82 12.32
C PRO A 39 5.97 5.88 12.24
N THR A 40 6.65 4.93 12.87
CA THR A 40 8.12 4.84 12.83
C THR A 40 8.67 4.24 11.55
N LEU A 41 7.79 3.70 10.70
CA LEU A 41 8.20 3.07 9.44
C LEU A 41 8.75 4.13 8.49
N GLU A 42 9.91 3.85 7.89
CA GLU A 42 10.54 4.75 6.92
C GLU A 42 9.92 4.55 5.54
N GLU A 43 9.94 5.61 4.73
CA GLU A 43 9.42 5.55 3.37
C GLU A 43 10.09 4.44 2.55
N GLU A 44 11.40 4.29 2.71
CA GLU A 44 12.16 3.29 1.97
C GLU A 44 11.81 1.85 2.34
N ASP A 45 11.15 1.66 3.48
CA ASP A 45 10.74 0.33 3.95
C ASP A 45 9.30 -0.02 3.58
N LEU A 46 8.57 0.91 2.99
CA LEU A 46 7.15 0.71 2.68
C LEU A 46 6.91 -0.48 1.77
N LEU A 47 7.69 -0.62 0.73
CA LEU A 47 7.52 -1.69 -0.24
C LEU A 47 7.65 -3.07 0.43
N SER A 48 8.72 -3.26 1.20
CA SER A 48 8.96 -4.50 1.92
C SER A 48 7.89 -4.78 2.96
N TYR A 49 7.49 -3.75 3.68
CA TYR A 49 6.47 -3.88 4.72
C TYR A 49 5.13 -4.30 4.12
N LEU A 50 4.72 -3.64 3.03
CA LEU A 50 3.48 -3.98 2.35
C LEU A 50 3.52 -5.39 1.77
N ALA A 51 4.67 -5.80 1.26
CA ALA A 51 4.84 -7.15 0.73
C ALA A 51 4.62 -8.20 1.81
N ASP A 52 5.20 -7.98 2.99
CA ASP A 52 5.06 -8.91 4.11
C ASP A 52 3.63 -8.91 4.68
N LEU A 53 3.07 -7.72 4.86
CA LEU A 53 1.76 -7.56 5.47
C LEU A 53 0.65 -8.14 4.61
N CYS A 54 0.75 -7.94 3.31
CA CYS A 54 -0.29 -8.35 2.36
C CYS A 54 0.07 -9.59 1.56
N HIS A 55 1.04 -10.35 2.03
CA HIS A 55 1.55 -11.53 1.33
C HIS A 55 0.45 -12.51 0.94
N GLU A 56 -0.60 -12.63 1.73
CA GLU A 56 -1.71 -13.54 1.44
C GLU A 56 -2.50 -13.14 0.19
N TRP A 57 -2.33 -11.92 -0.30
CA TRP A 57 -2.97 -11.46 -1.53
C TRP A 57 -2.20 -11.87 -2.79
N ALA A 58 -0.99 -12.40 -2.63
CA ALA A 58 -0.17 -12.79 -3.76
C ALA A 58 -0.85 -13.86 -4.61
N SER A 59 -0.72 -13.73 -5.92
CA SER A 59 -1.28 -14.70 -6.86
C SER A 59 -0.31 -14.89 -8.02
N PRO A 60 -0.50 -15.92 -8.86
CA PRO A 60 0.35 -16.12 -10.03
C PRO A 60 0.40 -14.91 -10.99
N ASP A 61 -0.71 -14.17 -11.09
CA ASP A 61 -0.80 -13.00 -11.95
C ASP A 61 -0.19 -11.74 -11.30
N HIS A 62 -0.17 -11.71 -9.96
CA HIS A 62 0.33 -10.57 -9.19
C HIS A 62 1.19 -11.07 -8.04
N PRO A 63 2.43 -11.54 -8.36
CA PRO A 63 3.26 -12.19 -7.36
C PRO A 63 4.03 -11.24 -6.45
N GLU A 64 4.00 -9.93 -6.72
CA GLU A 64 4.82 -8.98 -5.96
C GLU A 64 4.15 -7.62 -5.81
N VAL A 65 4.70 -6.83 -4.88
CA VAL A 65 4.32 -5.42 -4.69
C VAL A 65 5.23 -4.56 -5.55
N ARG A 66 4.67 -3.56 -6.23
CA ARG A 66 5.42 -2.66 -7.10
C ARG A 66 5.13 -1.21 -6.76
N LEU A 67 6.15 -0.38 -6.86
CA LEU A 67 5.98 1.06 -6.77
C LEU A 67 5.49 1.57 -8.13
N LEU A 68 4.32 2.20 -8.15
CA LEU A 68 3.74 2.73 -9.40
C LEU A 68 4.19 4.15 -9.69
N SER A 69 4.26 4.98 -8.65
CA SER A 69 4.72 6.35 -8.78
C SER A 69 5.15 6.88 -7.42
N SER A 70 6.03 7.83 -7.46
CA SER A 70 6.49 8.51 -6.25
C SER A 70 5.62 9.71 -5.90
#